data_ee67b76d58a74b942011a69ebf487119
#
_entry.id   ee67b76d58a74b942011a69ebf487119
#
_cell.length_a   1.000
_cell.length_b   1.000
_cell.length_c   1.000
_cell.angle_alpha   90.00
_cell.angle_beta   90.00
_cell.angle_gamma   90.00
#
_symmetry.space_group_name_H-M   'P 1'
#
loop_
_entity.id
_entity.type
_entity.pdbx_description
1 polymer ?
#
loop_
_entity_poly.entity_id
_entity_poly.type
_entity_poly.pdbx_seq_one_letter_code
_entity_poly.pdbx_strand_id
1 'polypeptide(L)'
;MNSADLSKILEEHKVWITSMRESGSRANLCDADLCGADLRGANLRGANLRDADLRGADLCGADLRGANLRGANLCGADLRGANLCGANLRDADLRGANLCGANLRGANLRDADLRDA
;
A
#
# COMPACT_ATOMS: atom_id res chain seq x y z
N MET A 1 2.57 8.95 -11.64
CA MET A 1 1.29 8.34 -12.13
C MET A 1 0.18 9.35 -12.00
N ASN A 2 -0.64 9.52 -13.01
CA ASN A 2 -1.75 10.45 -12.90
C ASN A 2 -2.98 9.80 -12.23
N SER A 3 -3.91 10.62 -11.75
CA SER A 3 -5.05 10.12 -10.99
C SER A 3 -6.03 9.28 -11.83
N ALA A 4 -6.12 9.56 -13.13
CA ALA A 4 -6.99 8.76 -14.02
C ALA A 4 -6.46 7.34 -14.19
N ASP A 5 -5.14 7.19 -14.39
CA ASP A 5 -4.50 5.88 -14.51
C ASP A 5 -4.60 5.10 -13.21
N LEU A 6 -4.39 5.78 -12.09
CA LEU A 6 -4.51 5.16 -10.76
C LEU A 6 -5.94 4.67 -10.51
N SER A 7 -6.94 5.51 -10.82
CA SER A 7 -8.35 5.14 -10.64
C SER A 7 -8.71 3.91 -11.46
N LYS A 8 -8.22 3.81 -12.70
CA LYS A 8 -8.45 2.66 -13.56
C LYS A 8 -7.82 1.40 -12.96
N ILE A 9 -6.59 1.49 -12.48
CA ILE A 9 -5.89 0.36 -11.86
C ILE A 9 -6.65 -0.12 -10.62
N LEU A 10 -7.12 0.80 -9.79
CA LEU A 10 -7.86 0.47 -8.58
C LEU A 10 -9.21 -0.18 -8.92
N GLU A 11 -9.91 0.31 -9.95
CA GLU A 11 -11.19 -0.27 -10.37
C GLU A 11 -11.02 -1.69 -10.90
N GLU A 12 -10.00 -1.93 -11.74
CA GLU A 12 -9.68 -3.27 -12.24
C GLU A 12 -9.29 -4.22 -11.10
N HIS A 13 -8.58 -3.70 -10.12
CA HIS A 13 -8.20 -4.47 -8.94
C HIS A 13 -9.42 -4.86 -8.11
N LYS A 14 -10.37 -3.95 -7.97
CA LYS A 14 -11.63 -4.21 -7.27
C LYS A 14 -12.40 -5.34 -7.96
N VAL A 15 -12.48 -5.32 -9.28
CA VAL A 15 -13.11 -6.40 -10.06
C VAL A 15 -12.38 -7.71 -9.81
N TRP A 16 -11.04 -7.69 -9.80
CA TRP A 16 -10.23 -8.89 -9.54
C TRP A 16 -10.53 -9.50 -8.18
N ILE A 17 -10.65 -8.67 -7.14
CA ILE A 17 -10.95 -9.15 -5.79
C ILE A 17 -12.40 -9.68 -5.71
N THR A 18 -13.37 -8.91 -6.20
CA THR A 18 -14.78 -9.27 -6.05
C THR A 18 -15.22 -10.42 -6.92
N SER A 19 -14.49 -10.71 -8.00
CA SER A 19 -14.76 -11.85 -8.88
C SER A 19 -13.99 -13.11 -8.45
N MET A 20 -13.37 -13.11 -7.28
CA MET A 20 -12.54 -14.21 -6.79
C MET A 20 -11.39 -14.51 -7.76
N ARG A 21 -10.82 -13.45 -8.35
CA ARG A 21 -9.65 -13.51 -9.25
C ARG A 21 -9.95 -14.09 -10.63
N GLU A 22 -11.22 -14.17 -11.01
CA GLU A 22 -11.61 -14.70 -12.34
C GLU A 22 -11.60 -13.63 -13.42
N SER A 23 -11.78 -12.37 -13.06
CA SER A 23 -11.77 -11.25 -14.01
C SER A 23 -11.11 -10.02 -13.38
N GLY A 24 -10.90 -8.97 -14.18
CA GLY A 24 -10.15 -7.81 -13.75
C GLY A 24 -8.65 -8.09 -13.71
N SER A 25 -7.91 -7.19 -13.09
CA SER A 25 -6.44 -7.30 -12.99
C SER A 25 -5.98 -6.88 -11.60
N ARG A 26 -5.16 -7.72 -10.99
CA ARG A 26 -4.48 -7.36 -9.74
C ARG A 26 -3.66 -6.10 -9.97
N ALA A 27 -3.78 -5.13 -9.09
CA ALA A 27 -3.03 -3.89 -9.21
C ALA A 27 -1.53 -4.17 -9.22
N ASN A 28 -0.87 -3.76 -10.27
CA ASN A 28 0.58 -3.78 -10.37
C ASN A 28 1.08 -2.34 -10.33
N LEU A 29 1.52 -1.93 -9.17
CA LEU A 29 2.04 -0.60 -8.91
C LEU A 29 3.53 -0.66 -8.55
N CYS A 30 4.20 -1.69 -9.03
CA CYS A 30 5.64 -1.89 -8.83
C CYS A 30 6.39 -0.69 -9.40
N ASP A 31 7.27 -0.09 -8.60
CA ASP A 31 8.06 1.09 -8.96
C ASP A 31 7.23 2.34 -9.28
N ALA A 32 5.94 2.34 -8.99
CA ALA A 32 5.07 3.48 -9.30
C ALA A 32 5.42 4.69 -8.45
N ASP A 33 5.28 5.88 -9.04
CA ASP A 33 5.38 7.14 -8.32
C ASP A 33 4.00 7.49 -7.79
N LEU A 34 3.82 7.29 -6.50
CA LEU A 34 2.57 7.58 -5.78
C LEU A 34 2.81 8.61 -4.68
N CYS A 35 3.85 9.43 -4.84
CA CYS A 35 4.23 10.45 -3.88
C CYS A 35 3.05 11.42 -3.69
N GLY A 36 2.60 11.57 -2.43
CA GLY A 36 1.49 12.44 -2.09
C GLY A 36 0.11 11.96 -2.58
N ALA A 37 0.00 10.75 -3.11
CA ALA A 37 -1.27 10.25 -3.65
C ALA A 37 -2.34 10.12 -2.58
N ASP A 38 -3.59 10.36 -2.96
CA ASP A 38 -4.74 10.13 -2.11
C ASP A 38 -5.23 8.69 -2.31
N LEU A 39 -4.91 7.84 -1.36
CA LEU A 39 -5.29 6.43 -1.36
C LEU A 39 -6.15 6.09 -0.13
N ARG A 40 -6.81 7.10 0.46
CA ARG A 40 -7.66 6.90 1.63
C ARG A 40 -8.74 5.87 1.34
N GLY A 41 -8.85 4.88 2.21
CA GLY A 41 -9.86 3.83 2.09
C GLY A 41 -9.70 2.94 0.86
N ALA A 42 -8.62 3.07 0.10
CA ALA A 42 -8.42 2.29 -1.11
C ALA A 42 -8.32 0.80 -0.80
N ASN A 43 -8.90 -0.01 -1.67
CA ASN A 43 -8.75 -1.45 -1.58
C ASN A 43 -7.53 -1.87 -2.40
N LEU A 44 -6.43 -2.14 -1.70
CA LEU A 44 -5.16 -2.57 -2.29
C LEU A 44 -4.78 -3.98 -1.81
N ARG A 45 -5.77 -4.74 -1.41
CA ARG A 45 -5.58 -6.09 -0.90
C ARG A 45 -4.85 -6.96 -1.94
N GLY A 46 -3.70 -7.50 -1.55
CA GLY A 46 -2.88 -8.33 -2.42
C GLY A 46 -2.18 -7.58 -3.55
N ALA A 47 -2.27 -6.26 -3.60
CA ALA A 47 -1.65 -5.45 -4.66
C ALA A 47 -0.13 -5.54 -4.63
N ASN A 48 0.48 -5.37 -5.79
CA ASN A 48 1.93 -5.29 -5.91
C ASN A 48 2.36 -3.81 -5.88
N LEU A 49 2.97 -3.41 -4.77
CA LEU A 49 3.52 -2.07 -4.55
C LEU A 49 5.04 -2.13 -4.29
N ARG A 50 5.67 -3.17 -4.77
CA ARG A 50 7.10 -3.36 -4.59
C ARG A 50 7.87 -2.17 -5.14
N ASP A 51 8.77 -1.63 -4.32
CA ASP A 51 9.62 -0.49 -4.66
C ASP A 51 8.85 0.79 -5.05
N ALA A 52 7.55 0.85 -4.76
CA ALA A 52 6.75 2.04 -5.05
C ALA A 52 7.19 3.22 -4.18
N ASP A 53 7.07 4.42 -4.73
CA ASP A 53 7.32 5.65 -4.00
C ASP A 53 5.99 6.16 -3.44
N LEU A 54 5.79 5.98 -2.15
CA LEU A 54 4.57 6.37 -1.43
C LEU A 54 4.87 7.48 -0.41
N ARG A 55 5.95 8.23 -0.63
CA ARG A 55 6.31 9.30 0.30
C ARG A 55 5.17 10.30 0.43
N GLY A 56 4.79 10.58 1.65
CA GLY A 56 3.71 11.53 1.92
C GLY A 56 2.33 11.12 1.44
N ALA A 57 2.15 9.90 0.94
CA ALA A 57 0.85 9.42 0.50
C ALA A 57 -0.12 9.28 1.67
N ASP A 58 -1.40 9.49 1.39
CA ASP A 58 -2.46 9.31 2.37
C ASP A 58 -3.11 7.94 2.16
N LEU A 59 -2.80 7.01 3.05
CA LEU A 59 -3.32 5.63 3.06
C LEU A 59 -4.24 5.39 4.27
N CYS A 60 -4.80 6.45 4.81
CA CYS A 60 -5.67 6.38 5.98
C CYS A 60 -6.84 5.43 5.70
N GLY A 61 -6.99 4.40 6.52
CA GLY A 61 -8.05 3.40 6.38
C GLY A 61 -7.94 2.47 5.17
N ALA A 62 -6.83 2.50 4.44
CA ALA A 62 -6.63 1.65 3.26
C ALA A 62 -6.53 0.17 3.66
N ASP A 63 -6.99 -0.69 2.78
CA ASP A 63 -6.87 -2.14 2.95
C ASP A 63 -5.65 -2.62 2.15
N LEU A 64 -4.57 -2.93 2.87
CA LEU A 64 -3.31 -3.41 2.31
C LEU A 64 -3.01 -4.85 2.73
N ARG A 65 -4.05 -5.61 3.11
CA ARG A 65 -3.85 -6.99 3.54
C ARG A 65 -3.18 -7.80 2.45
N GLY A 66 -2.10 -8.48 2.82
CA GLY A 66 -1.35 -9.31 1.89
C GLY A 66 -0.65 -8.57 0.76
N ALA A 67 -0.64 -7.24 0.77
CA ALA A 67 0.02 -6.45 -0.27
C ALA A 67 1.54 -6.62 -0.20
N ASN A 68 2.19 -6.55 -1.35
CA ASN A 68 3.64 -6.58 -1.43
C ASN A 68 4.17 -5.14 -1.45
N LEU A 69 4.73 -4.71 -0.34
CA LEU A 69 5.35 -3.39 -0.16
C LEU A 69 6.85 -3.49 0.03
N ARG A 70 7.44 -4.60 -0.41
CA ARG A 70 8.87 -4.81 -0.26
C ARG A 70 9.65 -3.68 -0.92
N GLY A 71 10.54 -3.06 -0.15
CA GLY A 71 11.37 -1.97 -0.64
C GLY A 71 10.63 -0.66 -0.89
N ALA A 72 9.33 -0.59 -0.61
CA ALA A 72 8.55 0.63 -0.84
C ALA A 72 9.04 1.75 0.08
N ASN A 73 8.94 2.98 -0.42
CA ASN A 73 9.26 4.16 0.36
C ASN A 73 7.96 4.79 0.88
N LEU A 74 7.72 4.64 2.18
CA LEU A 74 6.55 5.16 2.89
C LEU A 74 6.92 6.30 3.84
N CYS A 75 8.04 6.95 3.58
CA CYS A 75 8.54 8.03 4.42
C CYS A 75 7.47 9.14 4.52
N GLY A 76 7.05 9.45 5.74
CA GLY A 76 6.03 10.47 5.98
C GLY A 76 4.62 10.12 5.52
N ALA A 77 4.37 8.88 5.11
CA ALA A 77 3.02 8.45 4.70
C ALA A 77 2.07 8.38 5.89
N ASP A 78 0.80 8.63 5.61
CA ASP A 78 -0.26 8.51 6.62
C ASP A 78 -0.92 7.14 6.49
N LEU A 79 -0.67 6.27 7.45
CA LEU A 79 -1.20 4.90 7.50
C LEU A 79 -2.18 4.72 8.66
N ARG A 80 -2.76 5.82 9.16
CA ARG A 80 -3.71 5.73 10.27
C ARG A 80 -4.88 4.82 9.93
N GLY A 81 -5.11 3.84 10.77
CA GLY A 81 -6.21 2.90 10.60
C GLY A 81 -6.07 1.95 9.40
N ALA A 82 -4.94 1.96 8.69
CA ALA A 82 -4.72 1.07 7.57
C ALA A 82 -4.60 -0.38 8.06
N ASN A 83 -5.09 -1.31 7.23
CA ASN A 83 -4.96 -2.73 7.51
C ASN A 83 -3.81 -3.32 6.69
N LEU A 84 -2.71 -3.64 7.37
CA LEU A 84 -1.49 -4.19 6.78
C LEU A 84 -1.30 -5.67 7.19
N CYS A 85 -2.38 -6.32 7.57
CA CYS A 85 -2.34 -7.71 8.02
C CYS A 85 -1.74 -8.59 6.92
N GLY A 86 -0.64 -9.29 7.25
CA GLY A 86 0.06 -10.16 6.31
C GLY A 86 0.79 -9.46 5.18
N ALA A 87 0.89 -8.13 5.20
CA ALA A 87 1.62 -7.39 4.17
C ALA A 87 3.12 -7.64 4.26
N ASN A 88 3.79 -7.61 3.12
CA ASN A 88 5.25 -7.71 3.06
C ASN A 88 5.86 -6.30 3.03
N LEU A 89 6.45 -5.88 4.13
CA LEU A 89 7.14 -4.59 4.29
C LEU A 89 8.65 -4.76 4.43
N ARG A 90 9.17 -5.89 3.96
CA ARG A 90 10.60 -6.14 4.02
C ARG A 90 11.36 -5.03 3.30
N ASP A 91 12.38 -4.49 3.96
CA ASP A 91 13.23 -3.42 3.42
C ASP A 91 12.47 -2.11 3.13
N ALA A 92 11.22 -1.96 3.59
CA ALA A 92 10.47 -0.74 3.37
C ALA A 92 11.00 0.39 4.26
N ASP A 93 10.87 1.61 3.78
CA ASP A 93 11.23 2.82 4.53
C ASP A 93 9.95 3.44 5.10
N LEU A 94 9.77 3.35 6.40
CA LEU A 94 8.60 3.87 7.12
C LEU A 94 8.97 5.06 8.02
N ARG A 95 10.10 5.69 7.75
CA ARG A 95 10.54 6.82 8.58
C ARG A 95 9.50 7.93 8.58
N GLY A 96 9.10 8.35 9.76
CA GLY A 96 8.11 9.41 9.92
C GLY A 96 6.69 9.06 9.49
N ALA A 97 6.41 7.82 9.13
CA ALA A 97 5.06 7.39 8.79
C ALA A 97 4.17 7.40 10.04
N ASN A 98 2.90 7.74 9.86
CA ASN A 98 1.93 7.69 10.94
C ASN A 98 1.21 6.34 10.91
N LEU A 99 1.52 5.49 11.88
CA LEU A 99 0.95 4.13 12.00
C LEU A 99 -0.13 4.04 13.08
N CYS A 100 -0.65 5.15 13.54
CA CYS A 100 -1.64 5.19 14.60
C CYS A 100 -2.88 4.37 14.21
N GLY A 101 -3.20 3.35 15.00
CA GLY A 101 -4.34 2.47 14.72
C GLY A 101 -4.16 1.51 13.55
N ALA A 102 -2.99 1.47 12.93
CA ALA A 102 -2.73 0.53 11.84
C ALA A 102 -2.65 -0.89 12.38
N ASN A 103 -3.14 -1.85 11.60
CA ASN A 103 -3.04 -3.27 11.92
C ASN A 103 -1.87 -3.88 11.17
N LEU A 104 -0.81 -4.25 11.88
CA LEU A 104 0.40 -4.85 11.32
C LEU A 104 0.48 -6.35 11.63
N ARG A 105 -0.62 -6.96 12.00
CA ARG A 105 -0.67 -8.37 12.39
C ARG A 105 -0.17 -9.26 11.26
N GLY A 106 0.86 -10.04 11.53
CA GLY A 106 1.44 -10.95 10.55
C GLY A 106 2.25 -10.27 9.44
N ALA A 107 2.43 -8.95 9.51
CA ALA A 107 3.23 -8.24 8.52
C ALA A 107 4.70 -8.61 8.65
N ASN A 108 5.39 -8.69 7.52
CA ASN A 108 6.84 -8.90 7.51
C ASN A 108 7.54 -7.54 7.50
N LEU A 109 8.14 -7.18 8.63
CA LEU A 109 8.86 -5.92 8.81
C LEU A 109 10.38 -6.10 8.82
N ARG A 110 10.86 -7.22 8.31
CA ARG A 110 12.29 -7.52 8.30
C ARG A 110 13.06 -6.44 7.56
N ASP A 111 14.06 -5.88 8.25
CA ASP A 111 14.92 -4.83 7.70
C ASP A 111 14.17 -3.54 7.32
N ALA A 112 12.93 -3.37 7.76
CA ALA A 112 12.20 -2.12 7.57
C ALA A 112 12.76 -1.04 8.51
N ASP A 113 12.73 0.21 8.03
CA ASP A 113 13.17 1.35 8.83
C ASP A 113 11.95 2.04 9.43
N LEU A 114 11.79 1.95 10.74
CA LEU A 114 10.63 2.47 11.47
C LEU A 114 10.98 3.69 12.32
N ARG A 115 12.10 4.34 12.04
CA ARG A 115 12.50 5.51 12.83
C ARG A 115 11.45 6.61 12.71
N ASP A 116 11.04 7.14 13.85
CA ASP A 116 10.02 8.20 13.93
C ASP A 116 8.66 7.82 13.35
N ALA A 117 8.41 6.53 13.18
CA ALA A 117 7.12 6.04 12.77
C ALA A 117 6.12 5.97 13.94
#